data_e5012d5fa75203c341733880feea599b
#
_entry.id   e5012d5fa75203c341733880feea599b
#
_cell.length_a   1.000
_cell.length_b   1.000
_cell.length_c   1.000
_cell.angle_alpha   90.00
_cell.angle_beta   90.00
_cell.angle_gamma   90.00
#
_symmetry.space_group_name_H-M   'P 1'
#
loop_
_entity.id
_entity.type
_entity.pdbx_description
1 polymer ?
#
loop_
_entity_poly.entity_id
_entity_poly.type
_entity_poly.pdbx_seq_one_letter_code
_entity_poly.pdbx_strand_id
1 'polypeptide(L)'
;MTAQTMQIGNTPCRIYGGANAEYLLLQMTGEHELQSMDYEVAAIAQSSQNFLFAAIPVESWNDALSPWKAPAVWGKQGFCGKAGDTLRFLTEQVIPTLEQQFPLPENVKIILGGYSLAGLFALWASTQTDLFYGIAAASPSVWFPGWMEFEQQHPIQAQHVYLSLGDKEERTKNTIMAAVGDNIRTLHSRLTERGADCTLEWNSGGHFKDADLRTAKAFQWVIEERT
;
A
#
# COMPACT_ATOMS: atom_id res chain seq x y z
N MET A 1 -13.16 13.75 -8.00
CA MET A 1 -13.10 12.87 -9.20
C MET A 1 -14.27 11.89 -9.13
N THR A 2 -14.86 11.50 -10.28
CA THR A 2 -15.98 10.53 -10.29
C THR A 2 -15.40 9.13 -10.51
N ALA A 3 -15.88 8.17 -9.70
CA ALA A 3 -15.50 6.77 -9.85
C ALA A 3 -16.19 6.14 -11.07
N GLN A 4 -15.47 5.25 -11.76
CA GLN A 4 -16.06 4.28 -12.67
C GLN A 4 -15.71 2.87 -12.21
N THR A 5 -16.63 1.93 -12.39
CA THR A 5 -16.34 0.52 -12.10
C THR A 5 -15.85 -0.15 -13.37
N MET A 6 -14.70 -0.82 -13.28
CA MET A 6 -14.11 -1.59 -14.37
C MET A 6 -13.92 -3.03 -13.93
N GLN A 7 -14.43 -3.97 -14.72
CA GLN A 7 -14.20 -5.39 -14.48
C GLN A 7 -12.84 -5.80 -15.02
N ILE A 8 -11.94 -6.27 -14.13
CA ILE A 8 -10.62 -6.79 -14.50
C ILE A 8 -10.55 -8.25 -14.03
N GLY A 9 -10.54 -9.19 -14.97
CA GLY A 9 -10.81 -10.58 -14.65
C GLY A 9 -12.17 -10.72 -13.97
N ASN A 10 -12.19 -11.31 -12.77
CA ASN A 10 -13.40 -11.44 -11.95
C ASN A 10 -13.55 -10.35 -10.87
N THR A 11 -12.70 -9.32 -10.90
CA THR A 11 -12.63 -8.30 -9.84
C THR A 11 -13.22 -6.96 -10.32
N PRO A 12 -14.27 -6.42 -9.65
CA PRO A 12 -14.82 -5.10 -9.97
C PRO A 12 -13.98 -3.99 -9.33
N CYS A 13 -13.00 -3.48 -10.05
CA CYS A 13 -12.14 -2.39 -9.59
C CYS A 13 -12.83 -1.03 -9.71
N ARG A 14 -12.57 -0.13 -8.76
CA ARG A 14 -12.99 1.28 -8.87
C ARG A 14 -11.84 2.12 -9.40
N ILE A 15 -12.08 2.83 -10.49
CA ILE A 15 -11.07 3.63 -11.17
C ILE A 15 -11.45 5.11 -11.06
N TYR A 16 -10.48 5.95 -10.72
CA TYR A 16 -10.63 7.41 -10.61
C TYR A 16 -9.55 8.10 -11.42
N GLY A 17 -9.85 9.24 -12.01
CA GLY A 17 -8.91 10.00 -12.83
C GLY A 17 -9.11 9.74 -14.32
N GLY A 18 -8.10 9.98 -15.10
CA GLY A 18 -8.23 9.98 -16.55
C GLY A 18 -6.94 9.74 -17.34
N ALA A 19 -7.02 10.05 -18.62
CA ALA A 19 -5.94 9.91 -19.58
C ALA A 19 -4.75 10.84 -19.28
N ASN A 20 -3.57 10.44 -19.74
CA ASN A 20 -2.30 11.17 -19.62
C ASN A 20 -1.83 11.40 -18.17
N ALA A 21 -2.28 10.56 -17.24
CA ALA A 21 -1.82 10.60 -15.86
C ALA A 21 -0.34 10.22 -15.77
N GLU A 22 0.45 11.03 -15.07
CA GLU A 22 1.87 10.77 -14.82
C GLU A 22 2.07 9.65 -13.80
N TYR A 23 1.09 9.49 -12.91
CA TYR A 23 1.12 8.50 -11.84
C TYR A 23 -0.02 7.51 -11.97
N LEU A 24 0.29 6.22 -11.83
CA LEU A 24 -0.68 5.14 -11.66
C LEU A 24 -0.64 4.69 -10.20
N LEU A 25 -1.69 5.03 -9.45
CA LEU A 25 -1.83 4.70 -8.03
C LEU A 25 -2.66 3.43 -7.87
N LEU A 26 -2.09 2.41 -7.23
CA LEU A 26 -2.72 1.11 -7.00
C LEU A 26 -2.93 0.88 -5.52
N GLN A 27 -4.14 0.50 -5.11
CA GLN A 27 -4.46 0.20 -3.72
C GLN A 27 -5.28 -1.07 -3.61
N MET A 28 -4.77 -2.02 -2.82
CA MET A 28 -5.57 -3.17 -2.42
C MET A 28 -6.56 -2.75 -1.34
N THR A 29 -7.82 -3.13 -1.48
CA THR A 29 -8.90 -2.67 -0.61
C THR A 29 -9.75 -3.82 -0.11
N GLY A 30 -10.19 -3.73 1.15
CA GLY A 30 -11.31 -4.52 1.66
C GLY A 30 -12.63 -3.77 1.46
N GLU A 31 -13.71 -4.40 1.90
CA GLU A 31 -15.05 -3.79 1.82
C GLU A 31 -15.15 -2.47 2.61
N HIS A 32 -14.42 -2.39 3.70
CA HIS A 32 -14.45 -1.22 4.60
C HIS A 32 -13.77 0.00 3.96
N GLU A 33 -12.61 -0.19 3.36
CA GLU A 33 -11.87 0.86 2.67
C GLU A 33 -12.63 1.39 1.44
N LEU A 34 -13.35 0.51 0.73
CA LEU A 34 -14.17 0.91 -0.41
C LEU A 34 -15.31 1.88 -0.05
N GLN A 35 -15.78 1.91 1.20
CA GLN A 35 -16.83 2.84 1.63
C GLN A 35 -16.33 4.28 1.76
N SER A 36 -15.06 4.48 2.13
CA SER A 36 -14.43 5.80 2.26
C SER A 36 -13.60 6.23 1.04
N MET A 37 -13.52 5.41 0.01
CA MET A 37 -12.63 5.60 -1.14
C MET A 37 -12.83 6.94 -1.85
N ASP A 38 -14.07 7.42 -2.00
CA ASP A 38 -14.34 8.71 -2.64
C ASP A 38 -13.73 9.88 -1.85
N TYR A 39 -13.73 9.80 -0.51
CA TYR A 39 -13.10 10.80 0.37
C TYR A 39 -11.58 10.73 0.30
N GLU A 40 -11.02 9.52 0.30
CA GLU A 40 -9.58 9.29 0.19
C GLU A 40 -9.03 9.85 -1.13
N VAL A 41 -9.66 9.51 -2.26
CA VAL A 41 -9.25 10.01 -3.58
C VAL A 41 -9.45 11.52 -3.70
N ALA A 42 -10.52 12.08 -3.11
CA ALA A 42 -10.71 13.52 -3.08
C ALA A 42 -9.61 14.24 -2.28
N ALA A 43 -9.11 13.62 -1.20
CA ALA A 43 -7.99 14.14 -0.45
C ALA A 43 -6.69 14.08 -1.27
N ILE A 44 -6.37 12.96 -1.94
CA ILE A 44 -5.21 12.86 -2.83
C ILE A 44 -5.26 13.96 -3.90
N ALA A 45 -6.43 14.19 -4.50
CA ALA A 45 -6.62 15.19 -5.56
C ALA A 45 -6.42 16.66 -5.13
N GLN A 46 -6.28 16.92 -3.83
CA GLN A 46 -5.93 18.27 -3.33
C GLN A 46 -4.46 18.64 -3.63
N SER A 47 -3.55 17.66 -3.65
CA SER A 47 -2.13 17.90 -3.95
C SER A 47 -1.84 17.79 -5.44
N SER A 48 -2.44 16.86 -6.13
CA SER A 48 -2.27 16.66 -7.58
C SER A 48 -3.52 16.03 -8.18
N GLN A 49 -3.83 16.36 -9.44
CA GLN A 49 -4.88 15.70 -10.23
C GLN A 49 -4.30 14.88 -11.39
N ASN A 50 -2.97 14.79 -11.47
CA ASN A 50 -2.25 14.11 -12.55
C ASN A 50 -2.03 12.62 -12.26
N PHE A 51 -3.08 11.92 -11.84
CA PHE A 51 -3.02 10.49 -11.57
C PHE A 51 -4.24 9.72 -12.09
N LEU A 52 -4.02 8.44 -12.33
CA LEU A 52 -5.03 7.40 -12.43
C LEU A 52 -4.96 6.55 -11.17
N PHE A 53 -6.07 6.43 -10.44
CA PHE A 53 -6.13 5.63 -9.21
C PHE A 53 -7.01 4.40 -9.43
N ALA A 54 -6.53 3.25 -9.00
CA ALA A 54 -7.28 1.99 -9.01
C ALA A 54 -7.39 1.40 -7.61
N ALA A 55 -8.61 1.32 -7.09
CA ALA A 55 -8.93 0.52 -5.90
C ALA A 55 -9.29 -0.90 -6.33
N ILE A 56 -8.51 -1.88 -5.84
CA ILE A 56 -8.60 -3.28 -6.22
C ILE A 56 -9.10 -4.07 -5.01
N PRO A 57 -10.37 -4.51 -4.99
CA PRO A 57 -10.91 -5.26 -3.86
C PRO A 57 -10.32 -6.67 -3.78
N VAL A 58 -10.08 -7.14 -2.56
CA VAL A 58 -9.66 -8.51 -2.25
C VAL A 58 -10.74 -9.22 -1.43
N GLU A 59 -11.04 -10.47 -1.79
CA GLU A 59 -12.09 -11.26 -1.11
C GLU A 59 -11.67 -11.70 0.30
N SER A 60 -10.40 -12.06 0.48
CA SER A 60 -9.85 -12.55 1.74
C SER A 60 -8.64 -11.72 2.15
N TRP A 61 -8.87 -10.71 2.98
CA TRP A 61 -7.87 -9.75 3.41
C TRP A 61 -6.58 -10.39 3.94
N ASN A 62 -6.73 -11.31 4.91
CA ASN A 62 -5.57 -11.97 5.51
C ASN A 62 -4.82 -12.89 4.54
N ASP A 63 -5.54 -13.56 3.66
CA ASP A 63 -4.92 -14.53 2.75
C ASP A 63 -4.26 -13.84 1.57
N ALA A 64 -4.99 -12.93 0.91
CA ALA A 64 -4.56 -12.27 -0.31
C ALA A 64 -3.36 -11.33 -0.11
N LEU A 65 -3.22 -10.75 1.09
CA LEU A 65 -2.21 -9.73 1.36
C LEU A 65 -1.05 -10.20 2.23
N SER A 66 -1.10 -11.43 2.76
CA SER A 66 0.02 -11.96 3.55
C SER A 66 1.11 -12.58 2.68
N PRO A 67 2.39 -12.25 2.93
CA PRO A 67 3.53 -12.77 2.17
C PRO A 67 3.68 -14.29 2.23
N TRP A 68 3.40 -14.88 3.38
CA TRP A 68 3.49 -16.33 3.63
C TRP A 68 2.49 -16.75 4.70
N LYS A 69 2.37 -18.07 4.87
CA LYS A 69 1.48 -18.65 5.88
C LYS A 69 1.98 -18.32 7.28
N ALA A 70 1.09 -17.80 8.11
CA ALA A 70 1.35 -17.49 9.51
C ALA A 70 0.13 -17.79 10.40
N PRO A 71 0.34 -18.09 11.70
CA PRO A 71 -0.77 -18.27 12.64
C PRO A 71 -1.53 -16.98 12.86
N ALA A 72 -2.74 -17.08 13.39
CA ALA A 72 -3.51 -15.92 13.80
C ALA A 72 -2.76 -15.11 14.87
N VAL A 73 -2.62 -13.80 14.65
CA VAL A 73 -2.05 -12.86 15.62
C VAL A 73 -3.15 -12.26 16.50
N TRP A 74 -4.36 -12.16 15.97
CA TRP A 74 -5.58 -11.82 16.69
C TRP A 74 -6.76 -12.66 16.17
N GLY A 75 -7.81 -12.80 16.96
CA GLY A 75 -8.97 -13.59 16.57
C GLY A 75 -8.63 -15.07 16.34
N LYS A 76 -9.28 -15.69 15.38
CA LYS A 76 -9.13 -17.13 15.06
C LYS A 76 -8.59 -17.40 13.65
N GLN A 77 -8.62 -16.39 12.76
CA GLN A 77 -8.21 -16.53 11.37
C GLN A 77 -6.71 -16.27 11.23
N GLY A 78 -5.98 -17.25 10.72
CA GLY A 78 -4.56 -17.09 10.35
C GLY A 78 -4.40 -16.45 8.97
N PHE A 79 -3.22 -16.59 8.42
CA PHE A 79 -2.78 -16.05 7.14
C PHE A 79 -2.37 -17.21 6.21
N CYS A 80 -2.85 -17.21 4.96
CA CYS A 80 -2.54 -18.29 4.00
C CYS A 80 -1.34 -18.00 3.10
N GLY A 81 -0.86 -16.77 3.02
CA GLY A 81 0.33 -16.43 2.24
C GLY A 81 0.11 -16.39 0.73
N LYS A 82 -0.98 -15.74 0.28
CA LYS A 82 -1.32 -15.63 -1.14
C LYS A 82 -0.92 -14.30 -1.79
N ALA A 83 -0.07 -13.51 -1.13
CA ALA A 83 0.40 -12.24 -1.69
C ALA A 83 1.04 -12.40 -3.08
N GLY A 84 1.72 -13.54 -3.35
CA GLY A 84 2.26 -13.83 -4.67
C GLY A 84 1.22 -13.94 -5.78
N ASP A 85 0.04 -14.49 -5.49
CA ASP A 85 -1.07 -14.56 -6.44
C ASP A 85 -1.66 -13.16 -6.68
N THR A 86 -1.78 -12.37 -5.61
CA THR A 86 -2.24 -10.97 -5.68
C THR A 86 -1.27 -10.10 -6.49
N LEU A 87 0.04 -10.23 -6.26
CA LEU A 87 1.05 -9.51 -7.05
C LEU A 87 0.99 -9.91 -8.52
N ARG A 88 0.87 -11.19 -8.82
CA ARG A 88 0.71 -11.68 -10.20
C ARG A 88 -0.56 -11.11 -10.86
N PHE A 89 -1.68 -11.05 -10.15
CA PHE A 89 -2.90 -10.43 -10.66
C PHE A 89 -2.68 -8.93 -10.98
N LEU A 90 -1.97 -8.19 -10.11
CA LEU A 90 -1.62 -6.79 -10.38
C LEU A 90 -0.76 -6.65 -11.64
N THR A 91 0.30 -7.44 -11.75
CA THR A 91 1.30 -7.28 -12.83
C THR A 91 0.86 -7.86 -14.17
N GLU A 92 0.08 -8.93 -14.17
CA GLU A 92 -0.32 -9.63 -15.41
C GLU A 92 -1.71 -9.23 -15.92
N GLN A 93 -2.56 -8.65 -15.05
CA GLN A 93 -3.92 -8.29 -15.45
C GLN A 93 -4.27 -6.83 -15.18
N VAL A 94 -4.09 -6.33 -13.95
CA VAL A 94 -4.56 -5.00 -13.57
C VAL A 94 -3.80 -3.92 -14.36
N ILE A 95 -2.48 -3.89 -14.22
CA ILE A 95 -1.63 -2.87 -14.86
C ILE A 95 -1.79 -2.91 -16.38
N PRO A 96 -1.64 -4.04 -17.08
CA PRO A 96 -1.82 -4.09 -18.53
C PRO A 96 -3.22 -3.67 -19.00
N THR A 97 -4.27 -4.01 -18.23
CA THR A 97 -5.64 -3.58 -18.57
C THR A 97 -5.78 -2.07 -18.46
N LEU A 98 -5.23 -1.47 -17.39
CA LEU A 98 -5.28 -0.02 -17.21
C LEU A 98 -4.49 0.72 -18.29
N GLU A 99 -3.29 0.25 -18.66
CA GLU A 99 -2.47 0.80 -19.73
C GLU A 99 -3.18 0.70 -21.11
N GLN A 100 -3.93 -0.36 -21.34
CA GLN A 100 -4.71 -0.53 -22.57
C GLN A 100 -5.95 0.37 -22.63
N GLN A 101 -6.62 0.58 -21.48
CA GLN A 101 -7.89 1.33 -21.42
C GLN A 101 -7.69 2.83 -21.27
N PHE A 102 -6.56 3.24 -20.71
CA PHE A 102 -6.22 4.65 -20.50
C PHE A 102 -4.91 4.97 -21.23
N PRO A 103 -4.84 6.04 -22.03
CA PRO A 103 -3.61 6.45 -22.68
C PRO A 103 -2.61 7.02 -21.65
N LEU A 104 -1.93 6.12 -20.94
CA LEU A 104 -0.86 6.46 -20.01
C LEU A 104 0.46 6.64 -20.78
N PRO A 105 1.38 7.52 -20.31
CA PRO A 105 2.71 7.64 -20.89
C PRO A 105 3.53 6.36 -20.68
N GLU A 106 4.47 6.06 -21.58
CA GLU A 106 5.36 4.87 -21.46
C GLU A 106 6.17 4.85 -20.17
N ASN A 107 6.44 6.01 -19.57
CA ASN A 107 7.19 6.16 -18.33
C ASN A 107 6.28 6.50 -17.13
N VAL A 108 5.02 6.07 -17.16
CA VAL A 108 4.09 6.26 -16.03
C VAL A 108 4.71 5.73 -14.73
N LYS A 109 4.68 6.54 -13.69
CA LYS A 109 5.21 6.17 -12.38
C LYS A 109 4.17 5.36 -11.61
N ILE A 110 4.44 4.08 -11.38
CA ILE A 110 3.50 3.19 -10.68
C ILE A 110 3.78 3.23 -9.19
N ILE A 111 2.77 3.59 -8.40
CA ILE A 111 2.84 3.66 -6.94
C ILE A 111 1.85 2.64 -6.37
N LEU A 112 2.37 1.74 -5.53
CA LEU A 112 1.54 0.80 -4.79
C LEU A 112 1.41 1.26 -3.34
N GLY A 113 0.19 1.28 -2.83
CA GLY A 113 -0.04 1.73 -1.47
C GLY A 113 -1.18 1.01 -0.78
N GLY A 114 -1.42 1.39 0.47
CA GLY A 114 -2.52 0.91 1.26
C GLY A 114 -2.30 1.03 2.76
N TYR A 115 -3.34 0.66 3.48
CA TYR A 115 -3.40 0.68 4.94
C TYR A 115 -3.17 -0.70 5.54
N SER A 116 -2.53 -0.76 6.71
CA SER A 116 -2.42 -1.99 7.50
C SER A 116 -1.76 -3.15 6.73
N LEU A 117 -2.45 -4.25 6.51
CA LEU A 117 -1.92 -5.40 5.77
C LEU A 117 -1.73 -5.09 4.28
N ALA A 118 -2.50 -4.17 3.70
CA ALA A 118 -2.26 -3.68 2.34
C ALA A 118 -0.97 -2.85 2.26
N GLY A 119 -0.64 -2.09 3.30
CA GLY A 119 0.65 -1.41 3.42
C GLY A 119 1.83 -2.40 3.52
N LEU A 120 1.68 -3.48 4.29
CA LEU A 120 2.66 -4.57 4.33
C LEU A 120 2.80 -5.24 2.96
N PHE A 121 1.68 -5.53 2.30
CA PHE A 121 1.69 -6.10 0.94
C PHE A 121 2.46 -5.21 -0.04
N ALA A 122 2.26 -3.90 0.00
CA ALA A 122 2.97 -2.97 -0.87
C ALA A 122 4.49 -3.00 -0.63
N LEU A 123 4.92 -2.99 0.64
CA LEU A 123 6.33 -3.13 1.02
C LEU A 123 6.91 -4.47 0.53
N TRP A 124 6.18 -5.57 0.76
CA TRP A 124 6.60 -6.90 0.32
C TRP A 124 6.65 -7.01 -1.21
N ALA A 125 5.67 -6.51 -1.92
CA ALA A 125 5.64 -6.53 -3.39
C ALA A 125 6.87 -5.83 -3.98
N SER A 126 7.30 -4.72 -3.38
CA SER A 126 8.52 -4.02 -3.79
C SER A 126 9.82 -4.77 -3.47
N THR A 127 9.79 -5.87 -2.71
CA THR A 127 10.94 -6.78 -2.61
C THR A 127 10.99 -7.81 -3.73
N GLN A 128 9.89 -7.99 -4.47
CA GLN A 128 9.74 -9.00 -5.52
C GLN A 128 9.99 -8.46 -6.92
N THR A 129 9.85 -7.14 -7.11
CA THR A 129 9.97 -6.46 -8.41
C THR A 129 10.36 -5.00 -8.24
N ASP A 130 11.07 -4.46 -9.22
CA ASP A 130 11.46 -3.05 -9.35
C ASP A 130 10.42 -2.18 -10.08
N LEU A 131 9.26 -2.76 -10.39
CA LEU A 131 8.18 -2.10 -11.14
C LEU A 131 7.66 -0.82 -10.46
N PHE A 132 7.70 -0.78 -9.11
CA PHE A 132 7.09 0.30 -8.37
C PHE A 132 8.06 1.48 -8.17
N TYR A 133 7.70 2.64 -8.73
CA TYR A 133 8.37 3.91 -8.50
C TYR A 133 8.40 4.28 -7.01
N GLY A 134 7.28 4.03 -6.32
CA GLY A 134 7.16 4.34 -4.91
C GLY A 134 6.14 3.50 -4.17
N ILE A 135 6.27 3.49 -2.85
CA ILE A 135 5.40 2.78 -1.91
C ILE A 135 4.76 3.75 -0.92
N ALA A 136 3.42 3.73 -0.88
CA ALA A 136 2.61 4.53 0.03
C ALA A 136 2.06 3.63 1.16
N ALA A 137 2.88 3.33 2.18
CA ALA A 137 2.53 2.39 3.25
C ALA A 137 2.04 3.13 4.52
N ALA A 138 0.72 3.25 4.68
CA ALA A 138 0.10 3.86 5.84
C ALA A 138 -0.18 2.82 6.94
N SER A 139 0.34 3.04 8.13
CA SER A 139 0.23 2.14 9.30
C SER A 139 0.44 0.65 8.94
N PRO A 140 1.51 0.30 8.19
CA PRO A 140 1.71 -1.05 7.65
C PRO A 140 1.89 -2.07 8.77
N SER A 141 1.38 -3.28 8.55
CA SER A 141 1.45 -4.40 9.51
C SER A 141 2.85 -5.00 9.61
N VAL A 142 3.89 -4.16 9.85
CA VAL A 142 5.30 -4.60 9.93
C VAL A 142 5.61 -5.46 11.17
N TRP A 143 4.62 -5.70 12.02
CA TRP A 143 4.64 -6.72 13.07
C TRP A 143 4.42 -8.15 12.53
N PHE A 144 4.13 -8.34 11.25
CA PHE A 144 3.83 -9.64 10.65
C PHE A 144 4.99 -10.63 10.90
N PRO A 145 4.70 -11.87 11.35
CA PRO A 145 5.74 -12.81 11.77
C PRO A 145 6.78 -13.09 10.69
N GLY A 146 8.05 -12.87 10.99
CA GLY A 146 9.19 -13.08 10.08
C GLY A 146 9.44 -11.96 9.07
N TRP A 147 8.64 -10.88 9.07
CA TRP A 147 8.79 -9.79 8.10
C TRP A 147 10.14 -9.08 8.20
N MET A 148 10.59 -8.72 9.41
CA MET A 148 11.82 -7.94 9.60
C MET A 148 13.07 -8.70 9.22
N GLU A 149 13.08 -10.03 9.43
CA GLU A 149 14.15 -10.94 9.01
C GLU A 149 14.16 -11.10 7.48
N PHE A 150 12.96 -11.24 6.88
CA PHE A 150 12.80 -11.36 5.44
C PHE A 150 13.28 -10.09 4.72
N GLU A 151 12.81 -8.89 5.14
CA GLU A 151 13.18 -7.61 4.53
C GLU A 151 14.69 -7.34 4.59
N GLN A 152 15.35 -7.77 5.65
CA GLN A 152 16.80 -7.64 5.77
C GLN A 152 17.56 -8.39 4.67
N GLN A 153 17.02 -9.54 4.23
CA GLN A 153 17.62 -10.40 3.20
C GLN A 153 17.12 -10.04 1.78
N HIS A 154 15.94 -9.44 1.68
CA HIS A 154 15.26 -9.10 0.43
C HIS A 154 14.90 -7.61 0.46
N PRO A 155 15.80 -6.71 0.11
CA PRO A 155 15.57 -5.27 0.24
C PRO A 155 14.42 -4.79 -0.66
N ILE A 156 13.66 -3.83 -0.13
CA ILE A 156 12.67 -3.06 -0.87
C ILE A 156 13.38 -2.31 -1.99
N GLN A 157 12.86 -2.39 -3.22
CA GLN A 157 13.50 -1.86 -4.43
C GLN A 157 13.00 -0.46 -4.80
N ALA A 158 11.80 -0.06 -4.33
CA ALA A 158 11.25 1.27 -4.58
C ALA A 158 12.16 2.36 -4.00
N GLN A 159 12.37 3.42 -4.78
CA GLN A 159 13.22 4.54 -4.38
C GLN A 159 12.51 5.55 -3.47
N HIS A 160 11.18 5.63 -3.53
CA HIS A 160 10.36 6.55 -2.73
C HIS A 160 9.45 5.75 -1.81
N VAL A 161 9.67 5.83 -0.50
CA VAL A 161 8.90 5.03 0.46
C VAL A 161 8.34 5.91 1.57
N TYR A 162 7.01 6.04 1.60
CA TYR A 162 6.33 6.64 2.73
C TYR A 162 5.94 5.59 3.74
N LEU A 163 6.28 5.84 4.99
CA LEU A 163 5.84 5.07 6.15
C LEU A 163 5.09 5.97 7.12
N SER A 164 4.04 5.47 7.74
CA SER A 164 3.43 6.15 8.88
C SER A 164 2.95 5.19 9.94
N LEU A 165 2.71 5.71 11.15
CA LEU A 165 2.13 4.96 12.25
C LEU A 165 1.34 5.90 13.16
N GLY A 166 0.27 5.40 13.78
CA GLY A 166 -0.40 6.11 14.87
C GLY A 166 0.40 6.04 16.18
N ASP A 167 0.49 7.14 16.92
CA ASP A 167 1.28 7.29 18.16
C ASP A 167 0.80 6.40 19.33
N LYS A 168 -0.33 5.70 19.15
CA LYS A 168 -0.90 4.76 20.13
C LYS A 168 -0.91 3.32 19.64
N GLU A 169 -0.48 3.02 18.41
CA GLU A 169 -0.55 1.66 17.86
C GLU A 169 0.38 0.68 18.56
N GLU A 170 1.57 1.11 18.94
CA GLU A 170 2.52 0.29 19.70
C GLU A 170 2.10 0.03 21.17
N ARG A 171 1.04 0.71 21.67
CA ARG A 171 0.54 0.58 23.05
C ARG A 171 -0.51 -0.52 23.22
N THR A 172 -0.61 -1.44 22.28
CA THR A 172 -1.53 -2.58 22.37
C THR A 172 -1.05 -3.61 23.38
N LYS A 173 -2.01 -4.38 23.96
CA LYS A 173 -1.71 -5.51 24.86
C LYS A 173 -1.18 -6.74 24.10
N ASN A 174 -1.40 -6.83 22.80
CA ASN A 174 -0.87 -7.91 21.97
C ASN A 174 0.61 -7.65 21.70
N THR A 175 1.48 -8.47 22.29
CA THR A 175 2.93 -8.28 22.26
C THR A 175 3.53 -8.38 20.84
N ILE A 176 2.92 -9.18 19.95
CA ILE A 176 3.35 -9.27 18.54
C ILE A 176 3.03 -7.96 17.83
N MET A 177 1.81 -7.47 17.97
CA MET A 177 1.39 -6.21 17.34
C MET A 177 2.10 -4.98 17.95
N ALA A 178 2.45 -5.02 19.24
CA ALA A 178 3.17 -3.93 19.90
C ALA A 178 4.57 -3.69 19.30
N ALA A 179 5.18 -4.70 18.69
CA ALA A 179 6.47 -4.57 18.01
C ALA A 179 6.42 -3.64 16.78
N VAL A 180 5.23 -3.22 16.31
CA VAL A 180 5.06 -2.36 15.13
C VAL A 180 5.88 -1.08 15.22
N GLY A 181 5.96 -0.46 16.41
CA GLY A 181 6.68 0.78 16.60
C GLY A 181 8.20 0.63 16.39
N ASP A 182 8.80 -0.38 17.00
CA ASP A 182 10.24 -0.65 16.85
C ASP A 182 10.57 -1.15 15.43
N ASN A 183 9.70 -2.00 14.88
CA ASN A 183 9.88 -2.53 13.53
C ASN A 183 9.84 -1.43 12.47
N ILE A 184 8.89 -0.48 12.56
CA ILE A 184 8.78 0.59 11.55
C ILE A 184 9.95 1.57 11.65
N ARG A 185 10.45 1.87 12.87
CA ARG A 185 11.66 2.70 13.06
C ARG A 185 12.89 2.01 12.46
N THR A 186 13.02 0.70 12.69
CA THR A 186 14.11 -0.11 12.11
C THR A 186 14.04 -0.15 10.58
N LEU A 187 12.84 -0.36 10.03
CA LEU A 187 12.63 -0.36 8.59
C LEU A 187 12.99 0.99 7.96
N HIS A 188 12.53 2.10 8.55
CA HIS A 188 12.89 3.44 8.11
C HIS A 188 14.40 3.68 8.09
N SER A 189 15.12 3.29 9.17
CA SER A 189 16.58 3.41 9.24
C SER A 189 17.25 2.63 8.11
N ARG A 190 16.83 1.37 7.90
CA ARG A 190 17.40 0.52 6.84
C ARG A 190 17.18 1.10 5.43
N LEU A 191 15.97 1.64 5.15
CA LEU A 191 15.67 2.27 3.88
C LEU A 191 16.54 3.50 3.65
N THR A 192 16.66 4.36 4.66
CA THR A 192 17.50 5.57 4.59
C THR A 192 18.99 5.21 4.40
N GLU A 193 19.50 4.21 5.11
CA GLU A 193 20.89 3.73 4.98
C GLU A 193 21.18 3.15 3.59
N ARG A 194 20.17 2.61 2.92
CA ARG A 194 20.26 2.10 1.53
C ARG A 194 20.11 3.22 0.47
N GLY A 195 19.85 4.45 0.89
CA GLY A 195 19.73 5.61 0.01
C GLY A 195 18.34 5.82 -0.60
N ALA A 196 17.31 5.14 -0.09
CA ALA A 196 15.94 5.43 -0.50
C ALA A 196 15.49 6.79 0.05
N ASP A 197 14.73 7.54 -0.75
CA ASP A 197 13.97 8.69 -0.27
C ASP A 197 12.80 8.16 0.57
N CYS A 198 12.97 8.20 1.89
CA CYS A 198 12.04 7.58 2.82
C CYS A 198 11.67 8.54 3.95
N THR A 199 10.40 8.54 4.33
CA THR A 199 9.91 9.25 5.51
C THR A 199 9.17 8.33 6.45
N LEU A 200 9.17 8.65 7.74
CA LEU A 200 8.34 8.02 8.76
C LEU A 200 7.54 9.09 9.50
N GLU A 201 6.24 9.10 9.28
CA GLU A 201 5.35 10.05 9.91
C GLU A 201 4.56 9.43 11.06
N TRP A 202 4.47 10.17 12.19
CA TRP A 202 3.65 9.79 13.34
C TRP A 202 2.33 10.56 13.32
N ASN A 203 1.22 9.82 13.26
CA ASN A 203 -0.13 10.37 13.30
C ASN A 203 -0.73 10.28 14.70
N SER A 204 -1.60 11.22 15.06
CA SER A 204 -2.30 11.17 16.35
C SER A 204 -3.33 10.04 16.38
N GLY A 205 -3.27 9.15 17.36
CA GLY A 205 -4.28 8.13 17.64
C GLY A 205 -3.85 6.71 17.37
N GLY A 206 -4.82 5.80 17.44
CA GLY A 206 -4.63 4.36 17.20
C GLY A 206 -4.85 3.96 15.75
N HIS A 207 -4.81 2.64 15.51
CA HIS A 207 -4.84 2.03 14.17
C HIS A 207 -6.08 2.35 13.33
N PHE A 208 -7.24 2.57 13.93
CA PHE A 208 -8.49 2.78 13.18
C PHE A 208 -8.89 4.26 13.03
N LYS A 209 -7.99 5.18 13.38
CA LYS A 209 -8.28 6.61 13.28
C LYS A 209 -7.80 7.17 11.95
N ASP A 210 -8.72 7.80 11.21
CA ASP A 210 -8.45 8.55 9.98
C ASP A 210 -7.66 7.73 8.93
N ALA A 211 -7.98 6.43 8.76
CA ALA A 211 -7.23 5.51 7.90
C ALA A 211 -7.18 6.00 6.44
N ASP A 212 -8.30 6.47 5.91
CA ASP A 212 -8.45 7.05 4.58
C ASP A 212 -7.56 8.29 4.38
N LEU A 213 -7.58 9.22 5.34
CA LEU A 213 -6.74 10.44 5.26
C LEU A 213 -5.25 10.13 5.41
N ARG A 214 -4.88 9.13 6.22
CA ARG A 214 -3.49 8.70 6.35
C ARG A 214 -2.99 8.03 5.08
N THR A 215 -3.84 7.24 4.42
CA THR A 215 -3.50 6.60 3.13
C THR A 215 -3.41 7.65 2.02
N ALA A 216 -4.36 8.59 1.98
CA ALA A 216 -4.30 9.71 1.04
C ALA A 216 -2.99 10.49 1.19
N LYS A 217 -2.58 10.80 2.42
CA LYS A 217 -1.33 11.51 2.71
C LYS A 217 -0.09 10.72 2.26
N ALA A 218 -0.13 9.39 2.40
CA ALA A 218 0.93 8.53 1.92
C ALA A 218 1.10 8.64 0.39
N PHE A 219 0.01 8.58 -0.37
CA PHE A 219 0.06 8.79 -1.81
C PHE A 219 0.51 10.21 -2.18
N GLN A 220 -0.04 11.23 -1.52
CA GLN A 220 0.36 12.63 -1.75
C GLN A 220 1.87 12.80 -1.60
N TRP A 221 2.45 12.24 -0.54
CA TRP A 221 3.88 12.34 -0.29
C TRP A 221 4.72 11.72 -1.40
N VAL A 222 4.30 10.57 -1.95
CA VAL A 222 5.06 9.87 -3.01
C VAL A 222 4.92 10.57 -4.37
N ILE A 223 3.79 11.25 -4.66
CA ILE A 223 3.59 11.99 -5.92
C ILE A 223 4.15 13.42 -5.87
N GLU A 224 4.54 13.95 -4.71
CA GLU A 224 5.17 15.25 -4.62
C GLU A 224 6.54 15.24 -5.31
N GLU A 225 6.72 16.13 -6.30
CA GLU A 225 8.04 16.34 -6.91
C GLU A 225 9.01 16.89 -5.86
N ARG A 226 10.09 16.16 -5.64
CA ARG A 226 11.17 16.60 -4.75
C ARG A 226 12.36 17.00 -5.59
N THR A 227 12.59 18.28 -5.59
CA THR A 227 13.78 18.90 -6.17
C THR A 227 15.00 18.76 -5.26
#